data_7929e5bfece5f8a2ea256928525c9d97
#
_entry.id   7929e5bfece5f8a2ea256928525c9d97
#
_cell.length_a   1.000
_cell.length_b   1.000
_cell.length_c   1.000
_cell.angle_alpha   90.00
_cell.angle_beta   90.00
_cell.angle_gamma   90.00
#
_symmetry.space_group_name_H-M   'P 1'
#
loop_
_entity.id
_entity.type
_entity.pdbx_description
1 polymer ?
#
loop_
_entity_poly.entity_id
_entity_poly.type
_entity_poly.pdbx_seq_one_letter_code
_entity_poly.pdbx_strand_id
1 'polypeptide(L)'
;DPQGVSVTNEVSGETKTVDISLAKQPGEVAGTRRAISEIIKWMNYVTENRFITLAADLSSSINVENGALWGHYDPVNNPLGTRVKAPIEEAGNASSAIGMVSQSASLDPDVFAGVWALSGTYGAFTPLMYTPLRVFSQQNQDSRFSLGVVTVLAGHSGPETAADARTHFGIFAPQVWTLFPRGQIINLYFWDYNDAAPAYF
;
A
#
# COMPACT_ATOMS: atom_id res chain seq x y z
N ASP A 1 18.81 -2.93 7.56
CA ASP A 1 18.34 -1.72 6.86
C ASP A 1 19.34 -1.34 5.77
N PRO A 2 18.97 -1.38 4.50
CA PRO A 2 19.85 -0.95 3.43
C PRO A 2 19.99 0.58 3.45
N GLN A 3 21.21 1.05 3.73
CA GLN A 3 21.58 2.46 3.64
C GLN A 3 22.38 2.70 2.37
N GLY A 4 22.10 3.83 1.72
CA GLY A 4 22.85 4.23 0.53
C GLY A 4 22.64 3.29 -0.67
N VAL A 5 21.44 2.69 -0.83
CA VAL A 5 21.16 1.87 -2.01
C VAL A 5 21.06 2.75 -3.25
N SER A 6 21.80 2.39 -4.29
CA SER A 6 21.71 3.06 -5.57
C SER A 6 20.54 2.52 -6.38
N VAL A 7 19.69 3.40 -6.86
CA VAL A 7 18.56 3.06 -7.75
C VAL A 7 18.68 3.84 -9.04
N THR A 8 18.50 3.17 -10.18
CA THR A 8 18.56 3.78 -11.50
C THR A 8 17.20 3.72 -12.17
N ASN A 9 16.76 4.83 -12.71
CA ASN A 9 15.58 4.89 -13.56
C ASN A 9 16.00 4.52 -14.99
N GLU A 10 15.59 3.34 -15.42
CA GLU A 10 16.00 2.81 -16.73
C GLU A 10 15.43 3.60 -17.92
N VAL A 11 14.39 4.40 -17.69
CA VAL A 11 13.77 5.22 -18.74
C VAL A 11 14.48 6.57 -18.90
N SER A 12 14.76 7.26 -17.77
CA SER A 12 15.42 8.56 -17.80
C SER A 12 16.96 8.49 -17.71
N GLY A 13 17.51 7.37 -17.26
CA GLY A 13 18.93 7.20 -16.94
C GLY A 13 19.35 7.86 -15.62
N GLU A 14 18.44 8.46 -14.89
CA GLU A 14 18.73 9.08 -13.59
C GLU A 14 19.11 8.03 -12.55
N THR A 15 20.19 8.29 -11.82
CA THR A 15 20.61 7.46 -10.68
C THR A 15 20.61 8.29 -9.41
N LYS A 16 20.07 7.73 -8.32
CA LYS A 16 20.09 8.36 -7.00
C LYS A 16 20.34 7.36 -5.90
N THR A 17 20.81 7.86 -4.77
CA THR A 17 20.97 7.07 -3.54
C THR A 17 19.75 7.24 -2.67
N VAL A 18 19.26 6.14 -2.13
CA VAL A 18 18.07 6.09 -1.26
C VAL A 18 18.42 5.34 0.01
N ASP A 19 18.03 5.91 1.15
CA ASP A 19 18.06 5.22 2.44
C ASP A 19 16.71 4.60 2.74
N ILE A 20 16.72 3.35 3.21
CA ILE A 20 15.54 2.60 3.61
C ILE A 20 15.70 2.16 5.05
N SER A 21 14.85 2.65 5.94
CA SER A 21 14.92 2.41 7.37
C SER A 21 13.71 1.59 7.84
N LEU A 22 13.83 0.27 7.81
CA LEU A 22 12.77 -0.64 8.24
C LEU A 22 12.69 -0.80 9.76
N ALA A 23 13.73 -0.42 10.48
CA ALA A 23 13.78 -0.44 11.93
C ALA A 23 14.45 0.81 12.51
N LYS A 24 14.14 1.14 13.75
CA LYS A 24 14.70 2.23 14.51
C LYS A 24 15.55 1.70 15.65
N GLN A 25 16.60 2.46 16.00
CA GLN A 25 17.44 2.12 17.14
C GLN A 25 16.72 2.44 18.46
N PRO A 26 17.07 1.73 19.57
CA PRO A 26 16.52 2.05 20.87
C PRO A 26 16.71 3.54 21.23
N GLY A 27 15.61 4.19 21.62
CA GLY A 27 15.59 5.62 21.96
C GLY A 27 15.22 6.56 20.80
N GLU A 28 15.20 6.08 19.56
CA GLU A 28 14.63 6.86 18.44
C GLU A 28 13.10 6.85 18.47
N VAL A 29 12.50 8.00 18.24
CA VAL A 29 11.04 8.15 18.21
C VAL A 29 10.57 8.31 16.76
N ALA A 30 9.68 7.43 16.33
CA ALA A 30 9.02 7.54 15.03
C ALA A 30 7.59 7.01 15.09
N GLY A 31 6.67 7.70 14.43
CA GLY A 31 5.29 7.19 14.30
C GLY A 31 5.22 5.95 13.41
N THR A 32 4.36 5.00 13.77
CA THR A 32 4.16 3.74 13.02
C THR A 32 3.82 3.96 11.56
N ARG A 33 3.08 5.02 11.22
CA ARG A 33 2.75 5.36 9.83
C ARG A 33 3.98 5.67 8.95
N ARG A 34 5.12 6.08 9.56
CA ARG A 34 6.37 6.25 8.80
C ARG A 34 6.96 4.93 8.35
N ALA A 35 6.76 3.86 9.12
CA ALA A 35 7.21 2.53 8.73
C ALA A 35 6.57 2.07 7.41
N ILE A 36 5.31 2.43 7.17
CA ILE A 36 4.62 2.10 5.91
C ILE A 36 5.34 2.71 4.69
N SER A 37 5.78 3.96 4.80
CA SER A 37 6.56 4.61 3.73
C SER A 37 7.86 3.84 3.42
N GLU A 38 8.54 3.39 4.45
CA GLU A 38 9.78 2.63 4.29
C GLU A 38 9.54 1.22 3.75
N ILE A 39 8.44 0.56 4.15
CA ILE A 39 8.00 -0.71 3.58
C ILE A 39 7.71 -0.56 2.08
N ILE A 40 6.95 0.46 1.68
CA ILE A 40 6.64 0.74 0.27
C ILE A 40 7.93 1.01 -0.51
N LYS A 41 8.84 1.79 0.06
CA LYS A 41 10.15 2.09 -0.53
C LYS A 41 10.97 0.81 -0.74
N TRP A 42 11.03 -0.05 0.28
CA TRP A 42 11.68 -1.35 0.19
C TRP A 42 11.04 -2.24 -0.87
N MET A 43 9.71 -2.33 -0.89
CA MET A 43 8.99 -3.10 -1.91
C MET A 43 9.31 -2.59 -3.32
N ASN A 44 9.30 -1.27 -3.55
CA ASN A 44 9.65 -0.69 -4.84
C ASN A 44 11.12 -0.95 -5.22
N TYR A 45 12.01 -0.98 -4.23
CA TYR A 45 13.41 -1.32 -4.48
C TYR A 45 13.58 -2.78 -4.92
N VAL A 46 13.00 -3.74 -4.19
CA VAL A 46 13.20 -5.17 -4.46
C VAL A 46 12.35 -5.70 -5.63
N THR A 47 11.28 -4.99 -5.97
CA THR A 47 10.38 -5.38 -7.08
C THR A 47 10.57 -4.55 -8.34
N GLU A 48 11.60 -3.71 -8.39
CA GLU A 48 11.87 -2.83 -9.54
C GLU A 48 10.64 -1.96 -9.89
N ASN A 49 10.12 -1.23 -8.89
CA ASN A 49 8.96 -0.34 -8.99
C ASN A 49 7.63 -1.02 -9.35
N ARG A 50 7.36 -2.20 -8.77
CA ARG A 50 6.08 -2.91 -8.97
C ARG A 50 5.11 -2.80 -7.80
N PHE A 51 5.35 -1.88 -6.85
CA PHE A 51 4.45 -1.63 -5.73
C PHE A 51 3.72 -0.30 -5.92
N ILE A 52 2.48 -0.35 -6.40
CA ILE A 52 1.69 0.82 -6.79
C ILE A 52 0.88 1.34 -5.59
N THR A 53 0.81 2.65 -5.43
CA THR A 53 0.04 3.28 -4.35
C THR A 53 -1.05 4.20 -4.88
N LEU A 54 -2.25 4.06 -4.31
CA LEU A 54 -3.42 4.91 -4.54
C LEU A 54 -3.91 5.41 -3.17
N ALA A 55 -3.82 6.69 -2.92
CA ALA A 55 -4.23 7.25 -1.63
C ALA A 55 -5.23 8.38 -1.89
N ALA A 56 -6.46 8.21 -1.49
CA ALA A 56 -7.61 9.09 -1.69
C ALA A 56 -7.32 10.58 -1.40
N ASP A 57 -6.45 11.22 -2.20
CA ASP A 57 -5.87 12.56 -2.03
C ASP A 57 -5.15 12.79 -0.68
N LEU A 58 -4.70 11.71 -0.03
CA LEU A 58 -4.16 11.70 1.33
C LEU A 58 -2.72 11.15 1.41
N SER A 59 -1.98 11.11 0.30
CA SER A 59 -0.67 10.44 0.23
C SER A 59 0.34 10.94 1.28
N SER A 60 0.34 12.23 1.59
CA SER A 60 1.19 12.81 2.63
C SER A 60 0.67 12.49 4.04
N SER A 61 -0.65 12.60 4.26
CA SER A 61 -1.27 12.39 5.58
C SER A 61 -1.12 10.94 6.08
N ILE A 62 -1.25 9.97 5.20
CA ILE A 62 -1.06 8.55 5.52
C ILE A 62 0.37 8.06 5.28
N ASN A 63 1.30 8.97 4.96
CA ASN A 63 2.73 8.70 4.79
C ASN A 63 3.07 7.66 3.70
N VAL A 64 2.35 7.60 2.60
CA VAL A 64 2.71 6.75 1.45
C VAL A 64 3.49 7.52 0.37
N GLU A 65 3.56 8.83 0.48
CA GLU A 65 4.15 9.72 -0.52
C GLU A 65 5.62 9.39 -0.82
N ASN A 66 6.42 9.19 0.22
CA ASN A 66 7.86 8.96 0.10
C ASN A 66 8.23 7.50 -0.22
N GLY A 67 7.25 6.61 -0.31
CA GLY A 67 7.47 5.21 -0.67
C GLY A 67 7.73 5.00 -2.17
N ALA A 68 7.22 5.90 -3.03
CA ALA A 68 7.43 5.83 -4.47
C ALA A 68 8.82 6.36 -4.82
N LEU A 69 9.72 5.47 -5.27
CA LEU A 69 11.11 5.85 -5.59
C LEU A 69 11.17 6.93 -6.68
N TRP A 70 10.29 6.89 -7.65
CA TRP A 70 10.24 7.82 -8.79
C TRP A 70 9.01 8.73 -8.77
N GLY A 71 8.28 8.79 -7.66
CA GLY A 71 7.17 9.71 -7.47
C GLY A 71 5.90 9.32 -8.24
N HIS A 72 5.21 10.32 -8.79
CA HIS A 72 3.95 10.11 -9.49
C HIS A 72 4.11 9.37 -10.80
N TYR A 73 3.19 8.44 -11.06
CA TYR A 73 3.05 7.77 -12.34
C TYR A 73 2.52 8.74 -13.40
N ASP A 74 3.20 8.77 -14.53
CA ASP A 74 2.73 9.40 -15.76
C ASP A 74 3.15 8.50 -16.93
N PRO A 75 2.21 8.03 -17.77
CA PRO A 75 2.54 7.05 -18.81
C PRO A 75 3.51 7.57 -19.88
N VAL A 76 3.65 8.88 -20.00
CA VAL A 76 4.52 9.52 -21.01
C VAL A 76 5.82 10.02 -20.36
N ASN A 77 5.69 10.76 -19.26
CA ASN A 77 6.83 11.51 -18.68
C ASN A 77 7.50 10.76 -17.52
N ASN A 78 6.79 9.87 -16.83
CA ASN A 78 7.33 9.11 -15.69
C ASN A 78 6.66 7.73 -15.54
N PRO A 79 6.91 6.80 -16.46
CA PRO A 79 6.27 5.47 -16.47
C PRO A 79 6.74 4.58 -15.31
N LEU A 80 7.87 4.87 -14.66
CA LEU A 80 8.36 4.15 -13.47
C LEU A 80 7.89 4.76 -12.15
N GLY A 81 7.10 5.82 -12.19
CA GLY A 81 6.41 6.33 -11.01
C GLY A 81 5.41 5.31 -10.48
N THR A 82 5.34 5.14 -9.16
CA THR A 82 4.46 4.16 -8.52
C THR A 82 3.36 4.78 -7.69
N ARG A 83 3.29 6.11 -7.62
CA ARG A 83 2.21 6.84 -6.97
C ARG A 83 1.19 7.29 -8.00
N VAL A 84 0.02 6.68 -8.01
CA VAL A 84 -1.08 7.07 -8.91
C VAL A 84 -1.88 8.21 -8.29
N LYS A 85 -2.25 9.20 -9.09
CA LYS A 85 -3.19 10.23 -8.67
C LYS A 85 -4.56 9.59 -8.44
N ALA A 86 -5.02 9.61 -7.21
CA ALA A 86 -6.25 8.98 -6.78
C ALA A 86 -7.19 10.03 -6.19
N PRO A 87 -8.43 10.17 -6.70
CA PRO A 87 -9.41 11.10 -6.13
C PRO A 87 -9.89 10.60 -4.76
N ILE A 88 -10.65 11.44 -4.05
CA ILE A 88 -11.35 11.05 -2.81
C ILE A 88 -12.54 10.16 -3.21
N GLU A 89 -12.23 8.90 -3.51
CA GLU A 89 -13.21 7.88 -3.91
C GLU A 89 -12.62 6.50 -3.58
N GLU A 90 -12.90 5.99 -2.40
CA GLU A 90 -12.27 4.80 -1.83
C GLU A 90 -12.60 3.52 -2.62
N ALA A 91 -13.86 3.34 -3.00
CA ALA A 91 -14.30 2.15 -3.72
C ALA A 91 -13.67 2.07 -5.13
N GLY A 92 -13.57 3.19 -5.85
CA GLY A 92 -12.92 3.26 -7.14
C GLY A 92 -11.41 3.07 -7.06
N ASN A 93 -10.78 3.65 -6.05
CA ASN A 93 -9.35 3.44 -5.81
C ASN A 93 -9.05 1.97 -5.49
N ALA A 94 -9.87 1.32 -4.65
CA ALA A 94 -9.76 -0.10 -4.37
C ALA A 94 -10.00 -0.95 -5.64
N SER A 95 -11.01 -0.61 -6.43
CA SER A 95 -11.29 -1.28 -7.71
C SER A 95 -10.14 -1.15 -8.70
N SER A 96 -9.53 0.03 -8.77
CA SER A 96 -8.34 0.27 -9.60
C SER A 96 -7.14 -0.57 -9.13
N ALA A 97 -6.91 -0.61 -7.83
CA ALA A 97 -5.88 -1.47 -7.24
C ALA A 97 -6.11 -2.95 -7.58
N ILE A 98 -7.35 -3.42 -7.45
CA ILE A 98 -7.76 -4.79 -7.81
C ILE A 98 -7.47 -5.07 -9.29
N GLY A 99 -7.87 -4.16 -10.19
CA GLY A 99 -7.60 -4.31 -11.62
C GLY A 99 -6.11 -4.45 -11.93
N MET A 100 -5.26 -3.68 -11.25
CA MET A 100 -3.81 -3.75 -11.41
C MET A 100 -3.23 -5.09 -10.93
N VAL A 101 -3.61 -5.55 -9.73
CA VAL A 101 -3.06 -6.79 -9.14
C VAL A 101 -3.67 -8.07 -9.74
N SER A 102 -4.77 -7.95 -10.47
CA SER A 102 -5.40 -9.08 -11.17
C SER A 102 -4.70 -9.44 -12.48
N GLN A 103 -3.68 -8.67 -12.88
CA GLN A 103 -2.95 -8.92 -14.11
C GLN A 103 -1.60 -9.56 -13.80
N SER A 104 -1.29 -10.64 -14.49
CA SER A 104 0.02 -11.29 -14.48
C SER A 104 0.51 -11.46 -15.91
N ALA A 105 1.78 -11.15 -16.14
CA ALA A 105 2.43 -11.40 -17.43
C ALA A 105 2.84 -12.86 -17.63
N SER A 106 2.76 -13.70 -16.60
CA SER A 106 3.04 -15.11 -16.67
C SER A 106 1.82 -15.91 -17.11
N LEU A 107 2.04 -16.89 -18.00
CA LEU A 107 1.05 -17.92 -18.33
C LEU A 107 1.09 -19.12 -17.38
N ASP A 108 2.10 -19.20 -16.53
CA ASP A 108 2.22 -20.21 -15.49
C ASP A 108 1.31 -19.81 -14.32
N PRO A 109 0.32 -20.65 -13.93
CA PRO A 109 -0.60 -20.34 -12.85
C PRO A 109 0.08 -20.20 -11.48
N ASP A 110 1.24 -20.81 -11.28
CA ASP A 110 1.98 -20.77 -10.03
C ASP A 110 2.96 -19.57 -9.95
N VAL A 111 3.10 -18.79 -11.02
CA VAL A 111 3.99 -17.64 -11.10
C VAL A 111 3.22 -16.35 -11.25
N PHE A 112 3.34 -15.48 -10.26
CA PHE A 112 2.81 -14.11 -10.35
C PHE A 112 3.87 -13.17 -10.91
N ALA A 113 3.62 -12.61 -12.09
CA ALA A 113 4.49 -11.62 -12.77
C ALA A 113 3.69 -10.32 -13.02
N GLY A 114 3.20 -9.70 -11.97
CA GLY A 114 2.39 -8.49 -12.02
C GLY A 114 2.89 -7.42 -11.05
N VAL A 115 1.96 -6.63 -10.55
CA VAL A 115 2.21 -5.58 -9.57
C VAL A 115 1.44 -5.84 -8.28
N TRP A 116 1.96 -5.33 -7.17
CA TRP A 116 1.24 -5.22 -5.91
C TRP A 116 0.66 -3.81 -5.80
N ALA A 117 -0.44 -3.67 -5.09
CA ALA A 117 -1.05 -2.35 -4.92
C ALA A 117 -1.44 -2.09 -3.46
N LEU A 118 -1.36 -0.83 -3.08
CA LEU A 118 -1.89 -0.32 -1.82
C LEU A 118 -2.96 0.72 -2.14
N SER A 119 -4.14 0.54 -1.56
CA SER A 119 -5.19 1.57 -1.51
C SER A 119 -5.32 2.09 -0.10
N GLY A 120 -5.12 3.39 0.11
CA GLY A 120 -5.06 4.01 1.42
C GLY A 120 -6.06 5.15 1.60
N THR A 121 -6.65 5.22 2.80
CA THR A 121 -7.49 6.32 3.26
C THR A 121 -7.46 6.39 4.79
N TYR A 122 -8.22 7.30 5.40
CA TYR A 122 -8.45 7.28 6.84
C TYR A 122 -9.26 6.05 7.25
N GLY A 123 -8.99 5.54 8.46
CA GLY A 123 -9.60 4.32 8.98
C GLY A 123 -11.13 4.31 8.90
N ALA A 124 -11.77 5.46 9.18
CA ALA A 124 -13.22 5.60 9.11
C ALA A 124 -13.83 5.33 7.74
N PHE A 125 -13.06 5.54 6.66
CA PHE A 125 -13.55 5.40 5.29
C PHE A 125 -13.16 4.07 4.64
N THR A 126 -12.28 3.29 5.25
CA THR A 126 -11.91 1.98 4.71
C THR A 126 -13.08 1.03 4.46
N PRO A 127 -14.20 1.06 5.22
CA PRO A 127 -15.37 0.25 4.89
C PRO A 127 -15.96 0.49 3.51
N LEU A 128 -15.74 1.66 2.91
CA LEU A 128 -16.17 1.97 1.55
C LEU A 128 -15.45 1.11 0.48
N MET A 129 -14.30 0.54 0.82
CA MET A 129 -13.55 -0.39 -0.02
C MET A 129 -14.05 -1.84 0.08
N TYR A 130 -14.96 -2.15 1.02
CA TYR A 130 -15.36 -3.52 1.32
C TYR A 130 -15.93 -4.25 0.10
N THR A 131 -16.87 -3.64 -0.61
CA THR A 131 -17.56 -4.30 -1.72
C THR A 131 -16.61 -4.77 -2.83
N PRO A 132 -15.78 -3.92 -3.44
CA PRO A 132 -14.85 -4.36 -4.47
C PRO A 132 -13.86 -5.41 -3.95
N LEU A 133 -13.33 -5.24 -2.73
CA LEU A 133 -12.39 -6.19 -2.15
C LEU A 133 -13.05 -7.53 -1.82
N ARG A 134 -14.32 -7.52 -1.42
CA ARG A 134 -15.08 -8.76 -1.19
C ARG A 134 -15.27 -9.55 -2.48
N VAL A 135 -15.54 -8.87 -3.59
CA VAL A 135 -15.62 -9.50 -4.91
C VAL A 135 -14.25 -10.03 -5.33
N PHE A 136 -13.19 -9.26 -5.13
CA PHE A 136 -11.83 -9.71 -5.41
C PHE A 136 -11.43 -10.95 -4.59
N SER A 137 -11.82 -11.03 -3.32
CA SER A 137 -11.56 -12.23 -2.51
C SER A 137 -12.24 -13.48 -3.07
N GLN A 138 -13.42 -13.34 -3.68
CA GLN A 138 -14.09 -14.43 -4.37
C GLN A 138 -13.38 -14.80 -5.67
N GLN A 139 -12.98 -13.80 -6.45
CA GLN A 139 -12.18 -14.00 -7.65
C GLN A 139 -10.89 -14.80 -7.36
N ASN A 140 -10.21 -14.48 -6.25
CA ASN A 140 -9.02 -15.21 -5.82
C ASN A 140 -9.30 -16.68 -5.49
N GLN A 141 -10.47 -16.99 -4.93
CA GLN A 141 -10.86 -18.37 -4.61
C GLN A 141 -11.16 -19.18 -5.89
N ASP A 142 -11.70 -18.53 -6.91
CA ASP A 142 -12.14 -19.19 -8.14
C ASP A 142 -11.05 -19.19 -9.23
N SER A 143 -10.03 -18.34 -9.10
CA SER A 143 -8.95 -18.24 -10.09
C SER A 143 -7.97 -19.41 -9.97
N ARG A 144 -7.62 -19.99 -11.11
CA ARG A 144 -6.51 -20.94 -11.22
C ARG A 144 -5.14 -20.26 -11.30
N PHE A 145 -5.10 -18.94 -11.48
CA PHE A 145 -3.86 -18.17 -11.59
C PHE A 145 -3.58 -17.46 -10.27
N SER A 146 -2.31 -17.35 -9.92
CA SER A 146 -1.88 -16.50 -8.83
C SER A 146 -2.19 -15.04 -9.16
N LEU A 147 -2.92 -14.38 -8.27
CA LEU A 147 -3.19 -12.95 -8.33
C LEU A 147 -2.31 -12.22 -7.33
N GLY A 148 -2.10 -10.94 -7.57
CA GLY A 148 -1.37 -10.08 -6.64
C GLY A 148 -2.15 -9.78 -5.37
N VAL A 149 -1.55 -9.00 -4.49
CA VAL A 149 -2.10 -8.61 -3.19
C VAL A 149 -2.50 -7.13 -3.22
N VAL A 150 -3.70 -6.83 -2.74
CA VAL A 150 -4.10 -5.47 -2.40
C VAL A 150 -3.88 -5.23 -0.92
N THR A 151 -3.02 -4.28 -0.59
CA THR A 151 -2.89 -3.78 0.78
C THR A 151 -3.89 -2.66 1.00
N VAL A 152 -4.72 -2.77 2.04
CA VAL A 152 -5.56 -1.65 2.50
C VAL A 152 -4.86 -0.96 3.65
N LEU A 153 -4.54 0.31 3.46
CA LEU A 153 -3.97 1.12 4.53
C LEU A 153 -5.08 1.95 5.19
N ALA A 154 -5.40 1.58 6.42
CA ALA A 154 -6.22 2.39 7.31
C ALA A 154 -5.31 3.38 8.03
N GLY A 155 -5.28 4.63 7.58
CA GLY A 155 -4.61 5.71 8.28
C GLY A 155 -5.27 5.98 9.63
N HIS A 156 -5.15 7.19 10.16
CA HIS A 156 -5.74 7.53 11.45
C HIS A 156 -7.17 7.00 11.63
N SER A 157 -7.46 6.43 12.79
CA SER A 157 -8.82 5.97 13.14
C SER A 157 -9.17 6.20 14.61
N GLY A 158 -8.22 6.67 15.41
CA GLY A 158 -8.39 6.91 16.84
C GLY A 158 -9.04 8.28 17.19
N PRO A 159 -9.14 8.59 18.47
CA PRO A 159 -9.73 9.85 18.96
C PRO A 159 -9.04 11.11 18.44
N GLU A 160 -7.77 11.02 18.10
CA GLU A 160 -6.96 12.11 17.54
C GLU A 160 -7.54 12.66 16.23
N THR A 161 -8.24 11.82 15.45
CA THR A 161 -8.83 12.23 14.18
C THR A 161 -10.12 13.04 14.35
N ALA A 162 -10.76 12.96 15.50
CA ALA A 162 -11.96 13.73 15.79
C ALA A 162 -11.70 15.24 15.87
N ALA A 163 -10.44 15.64 16.08
CA ALA A 163 -10.02 17.05 16.04
C ALA A 163 -10.08 17.62 14.62
N ASP A 164 -9.80 16.80 13.59
CA ASP A 164 -9.87 17.22 12.20
C ASP A 164 -11.31 17.31 11.72
N ALA A 165 -12.06 16.21 11.88
CA ALA A 165 -13.49 16.16 11.59
C ALA A 165 -14.15 14.97 12.31
N ARG A 166 -15.40 15.14 12.75
CA ARG A 166 -16.17 14.06 13.42
C ARG A 166 -16.31 12.80 12.55
N THR A 167 -16.35 12.95 11.24
CA THR A 167 -16.46 11.87 10.27
C THR A 167 -15.19 11.02 10.17
N HIS A 168 -14.05 11.52 10.63
CA HIS A 168 -12.77 10.80 10.58
C HIS A 168 -12.60 9.79 11.72
N PHE A 169 -13.40 9.91 12.79
CA PHE A 169 -13.37 8.96 13.89
C PHE A 169 -14.03 7.63 13.50
N GLY A 170 -13.29 6.55 13.58
CA GLY A 170 -13.80 5.26 13.10
C GLY A 170 -13.06 4.05 13.67
N ILE A 171 -12.86 4.00 15.01
CA ILE A 171 -12.13 2.89 15.65
C ILE A 171 -12.76 1.52 15.43
N PHE A 172 -14.05 1.47 15.10
CA PHE A 172 -14.77 0.23 14.79
C PHE A 172 -14.76 -0.11 13.30
N ALA A 173 -14.32 0.81 12.44
CA ALA A 173 -14.29 0.58 10.99
C ALA A 173 -13.50 -0.69 10.58
N PRO A 174 -12.38 -1.05 11.22
CA PRO A 174 -11.65 -2.27 10.90
C PRO A 174 -12.44 -3.57 11.10
N GLN A 175 -13.55 -3.57 11.84
CA GLN A 175 -14.37 -4.75 12.04
C GLN A 175 -14.99 -5.28 10.74
N VAL A 176 -15.18 -4.45 9.72
CA VAL A 176 -15.68 -4.88 8.41
C VAL A 176 -14.81 -5.98 7.79
N TRP A 177 -13.52 -5.96 8.07
CA TRP A 177 -12.56 -6.92 7.54
C TRP A 177 -12.72 -8.33 8.11
N THR A 178 -13.40 -8.48 9.23
CA THR A 178 -13.74 -9.80 9.81
C THR A 178 -14.82 -10.55 9.02
N LEU A 179 -15.50 -9.87 8.10
CA LEU A 179 -16.52 -10.45 7.24
C LEU A 179 -15.97 -11.18 6.00
N PHE A 180 -14.66 -11.18 5.81
CA PHE A 180 -14.02 -11.92 4.73
C PHE A 180 -13.90 -13.41 5.05
N PRO A 181 -13.90 -14.28 4.04
CA PRO A 181 -13.62 -15.69 4.22
C PRO A 181 -12.25 -15.91 4.84
N ARG A 182 -12.13 -16.99 5.59
CA ARG A 182 -10.87 -17.37 6.23
C ARG A 182 -9.76 -17.54 5.19
N GLY A 183 -8.58 -16.98 5.46
CA GLY A 183 -7.43 -17.05 4.58
C GLY A 183 -7.42 -16.05 3.41
N GLN A 184 -8.47 -15.23 3.28
CA GLN A 184 -8.55 -14.22 2.21
C GLN A 184 -8.12 -12.82 2.67
N ILE A 185 -7.88 -12.64 3.95
CA ILE A 185 -7.43 -11.37 4.52
C ILE A 185 -6.49 -11.62 5.71
N ILE A 186 -5.50 -10.77 5.82
CA ILE A 186 -4.62 -10.67 6.98
C ILE A 186 -4.78 -9.26 7.54
N ASN A 187 -5.15 -9.16 8.82
CA ASN A 187 -5.25 -7.88 9.51
C ASN A 187 -3.99 -7.66 10.35
N LEU A 188 -3.30 -6.57 10.10
CA LEU A 188 -2.07 -6.21 10.79
C LEU A 188 -2.30 -4.97 11.65
N TYR A 189 -1.89 -5.05 12.92
CA TYR A 189 -1.97 -3.96 13.90
C TYR A 189 -0.60 -3.81 14.54
N PHE A 190 0.01 -2.64 14.41
CA PHE A 190 1.35 -2.38 14.91
C PHE A 190 1.28 -1.56 16.20
N TRP A 191 2.09 -1.92 17.18
CA TRP A 191 2.26 -1.15 18.41
C TRP A 191 3.32 -0.08 18.25
N ASP A 192 4.42 -0.41 17.56
CA ASP A 192 5.45 0.57 17.27
C ASP A 192 6.01 0.44 15.86
N TYR A 193 7.00 1.28 15.56
CA TYR A 193 7.64 1.32 14.26
C TYR A 193 8.29 -0.01 13.87
N ASN A 194 8.96 -0.66 14.82
CA ASN A 194 9.75 -1.86 14.58
C ASN A 194 8.90 -3.11 14.38
N ASP A 195 7.62 -3.07 14.77
CA ASP A 195 6.68 -4.17 14.53
C ASP A 195 6.22 -4.25 13.07
N ALA A 196 6.24 -3.13 12.34
CA ALA A 196 5.58 -3.03 11.05
C ALA A 196 6.22 -3.92 9.97
N ALA A 197 7.54 -3.86 9.81
CA ALA A 197 8.22 -4.64 8.78
C ALA A 197 8.17 -6.15 9.06
N PRO A 198 8.47 -6.67 10.26
CA PRO A 198 8.34 -8.09 10.57
C PRO A 198 6.92 -8.64 10.42
N ALA A 199 5.89 -7.81 10.65
CA ALA A 199 4.52 -8.24 10.49
C ALA A 199 4.04 -8.20 9.03
N TYR A 200 4.63 -7.35 8.19
CA TYR A 200 4.26 -7.20 6.79
C TYR A 200 4.92 -8.26 5.90
N PHE A 201 6.15 -8.66 6.18
CA PHE A 201 6.94 -9.64 5.43
C PHE A 201 6.85 -11.06 6.02
#